data_4199954e817a154481d616696775f4c4
#
_entry.id   4199954e817a154481d616696775f4c4
#
_cell.length_a   1.000
_cell.length_b   1.000
_cell.length_c   1.000
_cell.angle_alpha   90.00
_cell.angle_beta   90.00
_cell.angle_gamma   90.00
#
_symmetry.space_group_name_H-M   'P 1'
#
loop_
_entity.id
_entity.type
_entity.pdbx_description
1 polymer ?
#
loop_
_entity_poly.entity_id
_entity_poly.type
_entity_poly.pdbx_seq_one_letter_code
_entity_poly.pdbx_strand_id
1 'polypeptide(L)'
;MRLAIVRTHPTQYFSPLFKALANVSGLELKVFYLFENRGRGEFDPGFNRNISWDTELLTGYEYEFVTPRPLPFKPKAVFESRCPELIEKLKSGNFDAIFCAGYGLWIDWQVIFFAIRNNIPLFCRPELNDLGVVRRGPRNWLRTRFLNWYFSKVSAFLFIGKLARDGYLSMGGEVSKAFFAPYAVNNELFQLSNFTEEKKNSLKERFGFEKCELVLLYVGRLVPRKGVDLIAQAVTKLRHKIKIGLLIVGDGPERSALESEFDAIGLEKLVFAGFQNQSKLSDYYHAADVLVVPSFVEPWGLVVNEAMASGIPVVASDRVGSAYDLIEPEKTGYIFKAGDSFSLAKKIEQVFEMKQGLGFSRSYIQRKVSNYSIQEAVRGFSAAMKYVSSESS
;
A
#
# COMPACT_ATOMS: atom_id res chain seq x y z
N MET A 1 14.57 1.28 24.97
CA MET A 1 13.48 0.31 24.69
C MET A 1 13.90 -0.58 23.54
N ARG A 2 13.71 -1.89 23.68
CA ARG A 2 14.10 -2.88 22.67
C ARG A 2 12.86 -3.46 21.99
N LEU A 3 12.70 -3.23 20.68
CA LEU A 3 11.52 -3.61 19.87
C LEU A 3 11.87 -4.76 18.92
N ALA A 4 11.15 -5.89 19.04
CA ALA A 4 11.17 -6.93 18.02
C ALA A 4 10.10 -6.65 16.97
N ILE A 5 10.45 -6.74 15.69
CA ILE A 5 9.52 -6.69 14.56
C ILE A 5 9.48 -8.04 13.85
N VAL A 6 8.31 -8.62 13.67
CA VAL A 6 8.14 -9.87 12.92
C VAL A 6 7.44 -9.59 11.59
N ARG A 7 8.11 -9.95 10.49
CA ARG A 7 7.62 -9.73 9.11
C ARG A 7 7.86 -10.95 8.23
N THR A 8 7.03 -11.08 7.22
CA THR A 8 7.17 -12.18 6.25
C THR A 8 8.44 -12.04 5.41
N HIS A 9 8.72 -10.88 4.86
CA HIS A 9 9.88 -10.62 3.99
C HIS A 9 10.19 -9.11 3.92
N PRO A 10 11.40 -8.72 3.51
CA PRO A 10 11.76 -7.33 3.25
C PRO A 10 10.93 -6.75 2.08
N THR A 11 10.55 -5.48 2.18
CA THR A 11 9.83 -4.76 1.11
C THR A 11 10.29 -3.32 1.01
N GLN A 12 10.20 -2.73 -0.17
CA GLN A 12 10.58 -1.34 -0.45
C GLN A 12 9.79 -0.29 0.37
N TYR A 13 8.66 -0.68 0.95
CA TYR A 13 7.83 0.24 1.75
C TYR A 13 8.11 0.16 3.25
N PHE A 14 8.52 -1.02 3.75
CA PHE A 14 8.81 -1.20 5.17
C PHE A 14 10.27 -0.98 5.52
N SER A 15 11.19 -1.33 4.63
CA SER A 15 12.63 -1.18 4.90
C SER A 15 13.03 0.27 5.19
N PRO A 16 12.54 1.30 4.47
CA PRO A 16 12.81 2.70 4.83
C PRO A 16 12.24 3.10 6.20
N LEU A 17 11.07 2.58 6.58
CA LEU A 17 10.50 2.80 7.91
C LEU A 17 11.37 2.19 9.00
N PHE A 18 11.84 0.95 8.82
CA PHE A 18 12.69 0.28 9.82
C PHE A 18 14.05 0.97 9.96
N LYS A 19 14.63 1.43 8.85
CA LYS A 19 15.82 2.27 8.87
C LYS A 19 15.60 3.58 9.65
N ALA A 20 14.47 4.23 9.45
CA ALA A 20 14.14 5.45 10.19
C ALA A 20 13.88 5.19 11.69
N LEU A 21 13.21 4.07 12.04
CA LEU A 21 13.00 3.66 13.42
C LEU A 21 14.32 3.32 14.13
N ALA A 22 15.26 2.64 13.47
CA ALA A 22 16.57 2.31 14.02
C ALA A 22 17.40 3.56 14.38
N ASN A 23 17.09 4.72 13.80
CA ASN A 23 17.74 6.00 14.11
C ASN A 23 17.04 6.77 15.25
N VAL A 24 15.97 6.24 15.84
CA VAL A 24 15.28 6.89 16.97
C VAL A 24 16.11 6.68 18.24
N SER A 25 16.49 7.77 18.89
CA SER A 25 17.27 7.73 20.12
C SER A 25 16.57 6.92 21.22
N GLY A 26 17.30 5.99 21.84
CA GLY A 26 16.78 5.13 22.89
C GLY A 26 15.93 3.94 22.40
N LEU A 27 15.85 3.72 21.08
CA LEU A 27 15.21 2.55 20.48
C LEU A 27 16.27 1.59 19.91
N GLU A 28 16.27 0.36 20.40
CA GLU A 28 16.97 -0.77 19.79
C GLU A 28 15.96 -1.59 18.98
N LEU A 29 16.17 -1.69 17.68
CA LEU A 29 15.27 -2.38 16.76
C LEU A 29 15.90 -3.67 16.25
N LYS A 30 15.18 -4.79 16.32
CA LYS A 30 15.55 -6.02 15.62
C LYS A 30 14.39 -6.56 14.80
N VAL A 31 14.63 -6.82 13.51
CA VAL A 31 13.61 -7.31 12.56
C VAL A 31 13.86 -8.79 12.26
N PHE A 32 12.85 -9.63 12.50
CA PHE A 32 12.84 -11.03 12.11
C PHE A 32 12.04 -11.23 10.84
N TYR A 33 12.68 -11.77 9.80
CA TYR A 33 12.06 -12.11 8.52
C TYR A 33 11.88 -13.61 8.36
N LEU A 34 10.68 -14.01 7.90
CA LEU A 34 10.34 -15.42 7.70
C LEU A 34 10.84 -15.97 6.35
N PHE A 35 11.10 -15.11 5.38
CA PHE A 35 11.48 -15.50 4.01
C PHE A 35 12.59 -14.60 3.47
N GLU A 36 13.69 -15.23 3.07
CA GLU A 36 14.89 -14.54 2.60
C GLU A 36 14.76 -14.03 1.16
N ASN A 37 14.22 -14.87 0.25
CA ASN A 37 14.38 -14.65 -1.19
C ASN A 37 13.29 -13.81 -1.83
N ARG A 38 12.19 -13.50 -1.15
CA ARG A 38 11.08 -12.73 -1.72
C ARG A 38 11.51 -11.31 -2.09
N GLY A 39 11.31 -10.96 -3.40
CA GLY A 39 11.73 -9.66 -3.92
C GLY A 39 13.22 -9.55 -4.23
N ARG A 40 13.97 -10.67 -4.18
CA ARG A 40 15.41 -10.77 -4.46
C ARG A 40 15.69 -11.79 -5.58
N GLY A 41 14.94 -11.68 -6.67
CA GLY A 41 15.06 -12.56 -7.85
C GLY A 41 14.10 -13.75 -7.87
N GLU A 42 13.20 -13.88 -6.87
CA GLU A 42 12.21 -14.95 -6.84
C GLU A 42 11.02 -14.65 -7.78
N PHE A 43 10.40 -15.71 -8.28
CA PHE A 43 9.22 -15.60 -9.14
C PHE A 43 8.01 -15.07 -8.34
N ASP A 44 7.46 -13.95 -8.79
CA ASP A 44 6.21 -13.40 -8.25
C ASP A 44 5.05 -13.74 -9.22
N PRO A 45 4.11 -14.61 -8.83
CA PRO A 45 3.01 -15.00 -9.71
C PRO A 45 2.04 -13.83 -10.01
N GLY A 46 2.03 -12.80 -9.20
CA GLY A 46 1.20 -11.60 -9.43
C GLY A 46 1.75 -10.71 -10.54
N PHE A 47 3.06 -10.73 -10.77
CA PHE A 47 3.72 -10.07 -11.90
C PHE A 47 4.07 -11.06 -13.03
N ASN A 48 3.86 -12.35 -12.81
CA ASN A 48 4.22 -13.42 -13.74
C ASN A 48 5.68 -13.37 -14.19
N ARG A 49 6.60 -13.01 -13.28
CA ARG A 49 8.04 -12.88 -13.55
C ARG A 49 8.89 -12.91 -12.28
N ASN A 50 10.19 -13.07 -12.43
CA ASN A 50 11.13 -12.86 -11.34
C ASN A 50 11.26 -11.37 -11.02
N ILE A 51 11.17 -11.02 -9.73
CA ILE A 51 11.23 -9.64 -9.23
C ILE A 51 12.49 -9.47 -8.39
N SER A 52 13.29 -8.47 -8.75
CA SER A 52 14.38 -7.95 -7.92
C SER A 52 14.17 -6.44 -7.76
N TRP A 53 14.06 -5.99 -6.52
CA TRP A 53 13.95 -4.56 -6.22
C TRP A 53 15.31 -3.89 -6.37
N ASP A 54 15.33 -2.67 -6.92
CA ASP A 54 16.55 -1.86 -7.12
C ASP A 54 16.89 -1.00 -5.88
N THR A 55 16.17 -1.20 -4.79
CA THR A 55 16.40 -0.53 -3.51
C THR A 55 17.04 -1.46 -2.51
N GLU A 56 17.94 -0.93 -1.69
CA GLU A 56 18.58 -1.68 -0.59
C GLU A 56 17.55 -1.92 0.54
N LEU A 57 17.12 -3.18 0.66
CA LEU A 57 16.04 -3.55 1.59
C LEU A 57 16.54 -3.91 3.00
N LEU A 58 17.83 -4.19 3.17
CA LEU A 58 18.39 -4.78 4.40
C LEU A 58 19.49 -3.93 5.03
N THR A 59 19.54 -2.63 4.75
CA THR A 59 20.57 -1.72 5.27
C THR A 59 20.01 -0.76 6.32
N GLY A 60 20.82 -0.45 7.33
CA GLY A 60 20.54 0.59 8.32
C GLY A 60 19.65 0.17 9.49
N TYR A 61 19.43 -1.13 9.70
CA TYR A 61 18.79 -1.70 10.89
C TYR A 61 19.26 -3.15 11.12
N GLU A 62 19.15 -3.64 12.35
CA GLU A 62 19.46 -5.04 12.70
C GLU A 62 18.34 -5.96 12.21
N TYR A 63 18.69 -7.03 11.51
CA TYR A 63 17.74 -8.03 11.05
C TYR A 63 18.28 -9.45 11.15
N GLU A 64 17.36 -10.41 11.12
CA GLU A 64 17.69 -11.83 11.11
C GLU A 64 16.62 -12.62 10.33
N PHE A 65 17.06 -13.60 9.52
CA PHE A 65 16.15 -14.53 8.87
C PHE A 65 15.90 -15.74 9.76
N VAL A 66 14.61 -16.09 9.89
CA VAL A 66 14.15 -17.28 10.63
C VAL A 66 13.21 -18.05 9.72
N THR A 67 13.53 -19.32 9.44
CA THR A 67 12.80 -20.09 8.43
C THR A 67 11.73 -20.98 9.06
N PRO A 68 10.44 -20.73 8.80
CA PRO A 68 9.35 -21.59 9.28
C PRO A 68 9.34 -22.94 8.57
N ARG A 69 8.85 -23.97 9.24
CA ARG A 69 8.68 -25.34 8.70
C ARG A 69 7.28 -25.88 9.00
N PRO A 70 6.53 -26.40 8.02
CA PRO A 70 6.76 -26.24 6.58
C PRO A 70 6.58 -24.79 6.11
N LEU A 71 7.08 -24.44 4.93
CA LEU A 71 6.93 -23.10 4.36
C LEU A 71 5.44 -22.78 4.14
N PRO A 72 4.92 -21.62 4.58
CA PRO A 72 3.49 -21.31 4.63
C PRO A 72 2.82 -20.98 3.28
N PHE A 73 3.47 -21.26 2.14
CA PHE A 73 2.92 -20.93 0.82
C PHE A 73 2.02 -21.98 0.18
N LYS A 74 1.92 -23.17 0.77
CA LYS A 74 0.87 -24.12 0.38
C LYS A 74 -0.39 -23.83 1.21
N PRO A 75 -1.62 -23.82 0.62
CA PRO A 75 -2.85 -23.47 1.35
C PRO A 75 -3.08 -24.19 2.68
N LYS A 76 -2.62 -25.45 2.80
CA LYS A 76 -2.67 -26.22 4.06
C LYS A 76 -1.58 -25.80 5.06
N ALA A 77 -0.41 -25.38 4.57
CA ALA A 77 0.73 -25.00 5.40
C ALA A 77 0.56 -23.66 6.14
N VAL A 78 -0.38 -22.79 5.73
CA VAL A 78 -0.68 -21.52 6.42
C VAL A 78 -1.07 -21.75 7.88
N PHE A 79 -1.79 -22.85 8.19
CA PHE A 79 -2.19 -23.21 9.56
C PHE A 79 -1.22 -24.16 10.26
N GLU A 80 -0.28 -24.75 9.55
CA GLU A 80 0.62 -25.79 10.05
C GLU A 80 2.05 -25.30 10.29
N SER A 81 2.44 -24.16 9.67
CA SER A 81 3.77 -23.62 9.77
C SER A 81 4.12 -23.20 11.19
N ARG A 82 5.26 -23.68 11.69
CA ARG A 82 5.82 -23.34 13.01
C ARG A 82 7.22 -22.77 12.84
N CYS A 83 7.59 -21.88 13.74
CA CYS A 83 8.93 -21.33 13.81
C CYS A 83 9.42 -21.31 15.27
N PRO A 84 9.79 -22.48 15.85
CA PRO A 84 10.30 -22.55 17.22
C PRO A 84 11.52 -21.66 17.43
N GLU A 85 12.40 -21.59 16.44
CA GLU A 85 13.60 -20.74 16.46
C GLU A 85 13.22 -19.26 16.69
N LEU A 86 12.18 -18.73 16.04
CA LEU A 86 11.69 -17.37 16.27
C LEU A 86 11.29 -17.17 17.74
N ILE A 87 10.54 -18.12 18.31
CA ILE A 87 10.09 -18.03 19.71
C ILE A 87 11.25 -18.07 20.68
N GLU A 88 12.26 -18.90 20.44
CA GLU A 88 13.49 -18.95 21.25
C GLU A 88 14.26 -17.62 21.18
N LYS A 89 14.38 -17.03 19.97
CA LYS A 89 15.04 -15.72 19.76
C LYS A 89 14.25 -14.58 20.43
N LEU A 90 12.92 -14.60 20.36
CA LEU A 90 12.09 -13.65 21.07
C LEU A 90 12.23 -13.78 22.59
N LYS A 91 12.35 -15.01 23.11
CA LYS A 91 12.53 -15.28 24.53
C LYS A 91 13.91 -14.82 25.03
N SER A 92 14.99 -15.14 24.31
CA SER A 92 16.37 -14.80 24.71
C SER A 92 16.72 -13.33 24.45
N GLY A 93 15.95 -12.65 23.59
CA GLY A 93 16.25 -11.29 23.15
C GLY A 93 15.86 -10.18 24.13
N ASN A 94 15.15 -10.48 25.24
CA ASN A 94 14.72 -9.50 26.25
C ASN A 94 14.08 -8.26 25.63
N PHE A 95 13.07 -8.45 24.77
CA PHE A 95 12.36 -7.36 24.11
C PHE A 95 11.31 -6.74 25.02
N ASP A 96 11.26 -5.41 25.05
CA ASP A 96 10.28 -4.63 25.80
C ASP A 96 8.93 -4.58 25.10
N ALA A 97 8.89 -4.78 23.77
CA ALA A 97 7.67 -4.88 22.97
C ALA A 97 7.90 -5.72 21.72
N ILE A 98 6.82 -6.29 21.20
CA ILE A 98 6.80 -7.04 19.93
C ILE A 98 5.81 -6.42 18.97
N PHE A 99 6.27 -6.06 17.76
CA PHE A 99 5.40 -5.65 16.66
C PHE A 99 5.14 -6.86 15.75
N CYS A 100 3.89 -7.32 15.74
CA CYS A 100 3.36 -8.31 14.81
C CYS A 100 2.33 -7.63 13.89
N ALA A 101 2.69 -7.44 12.61
CA ALA A 101 1.89 -6.58 11.73
C ALA A 101 0.49 -7.13 11.42
N GLY A 102 0.31 -8.45 11.44
CA GLY A 102 -0.93 -9.12 11.07
C GLY A 102 -1.32 -10.24 12.03
N TYR A 103 -2.37 -10.95 11.64
CA TYR A 103 -2.87 -12.16 12.31
C TYR A 103 -3.34 -13.19 11.27
N GLY A 104 -2.81 -13.12 10.06
CA GLY A 104 -3.22 -13.97 8.92
C GLY A 104 -2.51 -15.32 8.86
N LEU A 105 -1.33 -15.45 9.47
CA LEU A 105 -0.53 -16.65 9.47
C LEU A 105 -0.56 -17.31 10.85
N TRP A 106 -0.42 -18.65 10.90
CA TRP A 106 -0.30 -19.34 12.17
C TRP A 106 0.91 -18.88 12.99
N ILE A 107 1.98 -18.51 12.32
CA ILE A 107 3.18 -17.95 12.96
C ILE A 107 2.87 -16.62 13.66
N ASP A 108 2.01 -15.77 13.08
CA ASP A 108 1.55 -14.56 13.76
C ASP A 108 0.90 -14.90 15.11
N TRP A 109 0.06 -15.94 15.14
CA TRP A 109 -0.59 -16.41 16.37
C TRP A 109 0.41 -16.98 17.39
N GLN A 110 1.45 -17.68 16.95
CA GLN A 110 2.50 -18.15 17.85
C GLN A 110 3.21 -16.96 18.54
N VAL A 111 3.52 -15.90 17.79
CA VAL A 111 4.11 -14.66 18.31
C VAL A 111 3.14 -13.94 19.26
N ILE A 112 1.87 -13.82 18.86
CA ILE A 112 0.81 -13.18 19.66
C ILE A 112 0.62 -13.91 21.00
N PHE A 113 0.47 -15.24 20.98
CA PHE A 113 0.33 -16.04 22.21
C PHE A 113 1.58 -15.99 23.09
N PHE A 114 2.77 -15.97 22.47
CA PHE A 114 4.02 -15.81 23.20
C PHE A 114 4.05 -14.45 23.93
N ALA A 115 3.72 -13.36 23.23
CA ALA A 115 3.70 -12.02 23.81
C ALA A 115 2.69 -11.93 24.98
N ILE A 116 1.45 -12.42 24.78
CA ILE A 116 0.41 -12.41 25.82
C ILE A 116 0.82 -13.22 27.04
N ARG A 117 1.38 -14.44 26.84
CA ARG A 117 1.77 -15.34 27.94
C ARG A 117 2.91 -14.77 28.78
N ASN A 118 3.81 -14.00 28.18
CA ASN A 118 4.97 -13.43 28.85
C ASN A 118 4.76 -11.97 29.26
N ASN A 119 3.53 -11.43 29.13
CA ASN A 119 3.20 -10.03 29.41
C ASN A 119 4.07 -9.03 28.65
N ILE A 120 4.50 -9.39 27.43
CA ILE A 120 5.26 -8.48 26.56
C ILE A 120 4.26 -7.65 25.75
N PRO A 121 4.34 -6.31 25.81
CA PRO A 121 3.50 -5.40 25.04
C PRO A 121 3.45 -5.76 23.56
N LEU A 122 2.24 -5.93 23.04
CA LEU A 122 1.97 -6.33 21.65
C LEU A 122 1.51 -5.14 20.82
N PHE A 123 2.27 -4.79 19.78
CA PHE A 123 1.90 -3.81 18.78
C PHE A 123 1.38 -4.51 17.53
N CYS A 124 0.33 -4.00 16.93
CA CYS A 124 -0.21 -4.54 15.68
C CYS A 124 -0.59 -3.45 14.67
N ARG A 125 -0.62 -3.82 13.38
CA ARG A 125 -0.94 -2.92 12.27
C ARG A 125 -1.70 -3.66 11.16
N PRO A 126 -2.81 -4.32 11.45
CA PRO A 126 -3.59 -4.99 10.42
C PRO A 126 -4.34 -3.99 9.54
N GLU A 127 -4.51 -4.36 8.28
CA GLU A 127 -5.33 -3.62 7.32
C GLU A 127 -6.80 -3.95 7.54
N LEU A 128 -7.43 -3.23 8.49
CA LEU A 128 -8.85 -3.42 8.83
C LEU A 128 -9.72 -2.57 7.92
N ASN A 129 -9.85 -2.97 6.65
CA ASN A 129 -10.88 -2.43 5.79
C ASN A 129 -11.70 -3.59 5.21
N ASP A 130 -12.89 -3.78 5.68
CA ASP A 130 -13.85 -4.74 5.12
C ASP A 130 -14.62 -4.13 3.94
N LEU A 131 -13.98 -3.25 3.13
CA LEU A 131 -14.61 -2.63 1.97
C LEU A 131 -15.16 -3.69 1.01
N GLY A 132 -16.48 -3.84 1.01
CA GLY A 132 -17.20 -4.76 0.14
C GLY A 132 -17.32 -6.20 0.59
N VAL A 133 -16.87 -6.55 1.77
CA VAL A 133 -17.03 -7.89 2.33
C VAL A 133 -18.20 -7.89 3.30
N VAL A 134 -19.40 -8.24 2.80
CA VAL A 134 -20.57 -8.47 3.67
C VAL A 134 -20.44 -9.86 4.29
N ARG A 135 -20.04 -9.91 5.56
CA ARG A 135 -19.91 -11.15 6.33
C ARG A 135 -21.15 -11.33 7.21
N ARG A 136 -21.90 -12.40 7.01
CA ARG A 136 -23.10 -12.74 7.80
C ARG A 136 -23.02 -14.17 8.35
N GLY A 137 -23.82 -14.46 9.36
CA GLY A 137 -23.99 -15.81 9.93
C GLY A 137 -23.05 -16.12 11.11
N PRO A 138 -23.20 -17.35 11.71
CA PRO A 138 -22.53 -17.73 12.96
C PRO A 138 -21.00 -17.71 12.88
N ARG A 139 -20.42 -18.01 11.70
CA ARG A 139 -18.96 -17.93 11.49
C ARG A 139 -18.43 -16.51 11.66
N ASN A 140 -19.20 -15.51 11.20
CA ASN A 140 -18.81 -14.12 11.37
C ASN A 140 -18.91 -13.69 12.84
N TRP A 141 -19.94 -14.14 13.55
CA TRP A 141 -20.07 -13.88 14.98
C TRP A 141 -18.88 -14.44 15.78
N LEU A 142 -18.50 -15.72 15.53
CA LEU A 142 -17.33 -16.33 16.16
C LEU A 142 -16.02 -15.55 15.84
N ARG A 143 -15.84 -15.18 14.56
CA ARG A 143 -14.71 -14.36 14.14
C ARG A 143 -14.68 -13.01 14.88
N THR A 144 -15.81 -12.33 14.95
CA THR A 144 -15.89 -11.03 15.64
C THR A 144 -15.55 -11.17 17.12
N ARG A 145 -16.12 -12.17 17.83
CA ARG A 145 -15.78 -12.43 19.24
C ARG A 145 -14.29 -12.72 19.43
N PHE A 146 -13.71 -13.50 18.54
CA PHE A 146 -12.28 -13.81 18.58
C PHE A 146 -11.41 -12.56 18.33
N LEU A 147 -11.78 -11.73 17.36
CA LEU A 147 -11.06 -10.48 17.10
C LEU A 147 -11.23 -9.45 18.21
N ASN A 148 -12.42 -9.36 18.84
CA ASN A 148 -12.62 -8.52 20.02
C ASN A 148 -11.70 -8.97 21.17
N TRP A 149 -11.61 -10.28 21.43
CA TRP A 149 -10.64 -10.82 22.39
C TRP A 149 -9.20 -10.47 22.01
N TYR A 150 -8.81 -10.66 20.75
CA TYR A 150 -7.47 -10.33 20.28
C TYR A 150 -7.15 -8.83 20.50
N PHE A 151 -8.02 -7.94 20.05
CA PHE A 151 -7.80 -6.50 20.17
C PHE A 151 -7.81 -6.01 21.62
N SER A 152 -8.50 -6.70 22.54
CA SER A 152 -8.40 -6.42 23.97
C SER A 152 -7.01 -6.75 24.58
N LYS A 153 -6.21 -7.59 23.89
CA LYS A 153 -4.84 -7.95 24.30
C LYS A 153 -3.76 -7.11 23.61
N VAL A 154 -4.13 -6.29 22.63
CA VAL A 154 -3.20 -5.41 21.94
C VAL A 154 -2.88 -4.21 22.83
N SER A 155 -1.60 -3.92 23.02
CA SER A 155 -1.12 -2.79 23.80
C SER A 155 -1.05 -1.50 22.98
N ALA A 156 -0.79 -1.61 21.66
CA ALA A 156 -0.82 -0.49 20.73
C ALA A 156 -1.30 -0.92 19.34
N PHE A 157 -2.32 -0.25 18.83
CA PHE A 157 -2.83 -0.41 17.48
C PHE A 157 -2.31 0.72 16.59
N LEU A 158 -1.47 0.37 15.62
CA LEU A 158 -0.86 1.32 14.69
C LEU A 158 -1.73 1.42 13.44
N PHE A 159 -2.67 2.36 13.39
CA PHE A 159 -3.58 2.46 12.26
C PHE A 159 -2.98 3.23 11.07
N ILE A 160 -3.29 2.74 9.86
CA ILE A 160 -2.75 3.27 8.60
C ILE A 160 -3.59 4.42 8.03
N GLY A 161 -4.88 4.47 8.39
CA GLY A 161 -5.87 5.44 7.93
C GLY A 161 -7.19 5.26 8.66
N LYS A 162 -8.17 6.08 8.31
CA LYS A 162 -9.49 6.15 8.96
C LYS A 162 -10.22 4.82 9.03
N LEU A 163 -10.29 4.10 7.90
CA LEU A 163 -10.98 2.81 7.84
C LEU A 163 -10.37 1.77 8.78
N ALA A 164 -9.05 1.72 8.90
CA ALA A 164 -8.38 0.79 9.80
C ALA A 164 -8.65 1.15 11.26
N ARG A 165 -8.64 2.44 11.60
CA ARG A 165 -8.99 2.94 12.95
C ARG A 165 -10.44 2.59 13.29
N ASP A 166 -11.38 2.92 12.42
CA ASP A 166 -12.81 2.69 12.65
C ASP A 166 -13.12 1.18 12.75
N GLY A 167 -12.45 0.37 11.93
CA GLY A 167 -12.49 -1.09 12.04
C GLY A 167 -12.01 -1.60 13.39
N TYR A 168 -10.89 -1.09 13.91
CA TYR A 168 -10.37 -1.43 15.24
C TYR A 168 -11.38 -1.05 16.36
N LEU A 169 -11.89 0.16 16.33
CA LEU A 169 -12.85 0.65 17.33
C LEU A 169 -14.15 -0.16 17.28
N SER A 170 -14.64 -0.50 16.09
CA SER A 170 -15.86 -1.33 15.93
C SER A 170 -15.71 -2.74 16.47
N MET A 171 -14.48 -3.21 16.62
CA MET A 171 -14.14 -4.53 17.20
C MET A 171 -13.76 -4.42 18.70
N GLY A 172 -14.16 -3.36 19.39
CA GLY A 172 -13.92 -3.17 20.83
C GLY A 172 -12.52 -2.68 21.18
N GLY A 173 -11.79 -2.14 20.21
CA GLY A 173 -10.50 -1.49 20.46
C GLY A 173 -10.66 -0.17 21.25
N GLU A 174 -9.63 0.20 21.99
CA GLU A 174 -9.61 1.41 22.82
C GLU A 174 -8.95 2.58 22.06
N VAL A 175 -9.56 3.77 22.11
CA VAL A 175 -9.03 4.98 21.46
C VAL A 175 -7.64 5.34 21.99
N SER A 176 -7.39 5.18 23.30
CA SER A 176 -6.12 5.44 23.97
C SER A 176 -4.97 4.60 23.46
N LYS A 177 -5.27 3.42 22.90
CA LYS A 177 -4.30 2.47 22.31
C LYS A 177 -4.16 2.59 20.80
N ALA A 178 -4.85 3.54 20.16
CA ALA A 178 -4.83 3.73 18.72
C ALA A 178 -3.88 4.87 18.32
N PHE A 179 -2.81 4.57 17.59
CA PHE A 179 -1.77 5.51 17.17
C PHE A 179 -1.71 5.58 15.65
N PHE A 180 -1.69 6.80 15.10
CA PHE A 180 -1.58 7.00 13.66
C PHE A 180 -0.15 6.67 13.20
N ALA A 181 -0.01 5.62 12.41
CA ALA A 181 1.25 5.21 11.79
C ALA A 181 0.96 4.83 10.33
N PRO A 182 0.85 5.81 9.42
CA PRO A 182 0.38 5.58 8.06
C PRO A 182 1.28 4.66 7.26
N TYR A 183 0.72 4.01 6.24
CA TYR A 183 1.54 3.52 5.15
C TYR A 183 2.11 4.71 4.39
N ALA A 184 3.39 4.63 4.11
CA ALA A 184 4.15 5.70 3.49
C ALA A 184 5.02 5.15 2.36
N VAL A 185 5.27 6.01 1.39
CA VAL A 185 6.33 5.84 0.40
C VAL A 185 7.45 6.83 0.71
N ASN A 186 8.62 6.65 0.11
CA ASN A 186 9.61 7.71 0.14
C ASN A 186 9.16 8.84 -0.81
N ASN A 187 8.48 9.85 -0.24
CA ASN A 187 7.91 10.95 -1.02
C ASN A 187 8.97 11.70 -1.86
N GLU A 188 10.22 11.77 -1.39
CA GLU A 188 11.31 12.46 -2.09
C GLU A 188 11.64 11.81 -3.44
N LEU A 189 11.47 10.50 -3.58
CA LEU A 189 11.68 9.79 -4.85
C LEU A 189 10.67 10.20 -5.93
N PHE A 190 9.49 10.68 -5.53
CA PHE A 190 8.40 11.06 -6.42
C PHE A 190 8.25 12.58 -6.57
N GLN A 191 8.93 13.36 -5.73
CA GLN A 191 8.96 14.82 -5.82
C GLN A 191 10.14 15.26 -6.69
N LEU A 192 9.85 15.88 -7.84
CA LEU A 192 10.88 16.56 -8.61
C LEU A 192 11.04 17.98 -8.06
N SER A 193 12.19 18.30 -7.48
CA SER A 193 12.49 19.63 -6.91
C SER A 193 12.35 20.76 -7.93
N ASN A 194 12.60 20.47 -9.21
CA ASN A 194 12.53 21.44 -10.31
C ASN A 194 11.54 20.95 -11.38
N PHE A 195 10.32 20.62 -10.95
CA PHE A 195 9.28 20.24 -11.90
C PHE A 195 8.76 21.47 -12.63
N THR A 196 8.82 21.43 -13.97
CA THR A 196 8.26 22.45 -14.85
C THR A 196 7.35 21.79 -15.89
N GLU A 197 6.50 22.59 -16.53
CA GLU A 197 5.64 22.08 -17.62
C GLU A 197 6.48 21.65 -18.83
N GLU A 198 7.63 22.29 -19.09
CA GLU A 198 8.57 21.88 -20.14
C GLU A 198 9.09 20.47 -19.87
N LYS A 199 9.43 20.15 -18.62
CA LYS A 199 9.88 18.81 -18.23
C LYS A 199 8.75 17.78 -18.39
N LYS A 200 7.52 18.12 -18.02
CA LYS A 200 6.35 17.27 -18.27
C LYS A 200 6.16 17.00 -19.75
N ASN A 201 6.22 18.04 -20.59
CA ASN A 201 6.08 17.93 -22.03
C ASN A 201 7.19 17.05 -22.64
N SER A 202 8.44 17.22 -22.22
CA SER A 202 9.55 16.36 -22.62
C SER A 202 9.33 14.88 -22.24
N LEU A 203 8.76 14.59 -21.07
CA LEU A 203 8.41 13.23 -20.69
C LEU A 203 7.25 12.69 -21.52
N LYS A 204 6.23 13.52 -21.84
CA LYS A 204 5.14 13.13 -22.74
C LYS A 204 5.65 12.79 -24.15
N GLU A 205 6.52 13.61 -24.70
CA GLU A 205 7.22 13.35 -25.97
C GLU A 205 7.99 12.04 -25.95
N ARG A 206 8.82 11.82 -24.90
CA ARG A 206 9.61 10.60 -24.73
C ARG A 206 8.76 9.33 -24.75
N PHE A 207 7.53 9.38 -24.24
CA PHE A 207 6.58 8.26 -24.23
C PHE A 207 5.58 8.29 -25.40
N GLY A 208 5.65 9.31 -26.29
CA GLY A 208 4.80 9.45 -27.46
C GLY A 208 3.39 9.96 -27.16
N PHE A 209 3.22 10.77 -26.13
CA PHE A 209 1.93 11.34 -25.69
C PHE A 209 1.73 12.81 -26.07
N GLU A 210 2.54 13.37 -26.96
CA GLU A 210 2.50 14.78 -27.35
C GLU A 210 1.16 15.21 -27.99
N LYS A 211 0.46 14.28 -28.64
CA LYS A 211 -0.86 14.53 -29.26
C LYS A 211 -2.04 14.28 -28.33
N CYS A 212 -1.79 13.77 -27.11
CA CYS A 212 -2.84 13.43 -26.17
C CYS A 212 -3.29 14.66 -25.36
N GLU A 213 -4.60 14.88 -25.30
CA GLU A 213 -5.19 15.92 -24.45
C GLU A 213 -5.21 15.51 -22.98
N LEU A 214 -5.34 14.19 -22.70
CA LEU A 214 -5.33 13.63 -21.36
C LEU A 214 -4.54 12.32 -21.34
N VAL A 215 -3.55 12.23 -20.46
CA VAL A 215 -2.75 11.00 -20.24
C VAL A 215 -3.18 10.34 -18.94
N LEU A 216 -3.83 9.19 -19.07
CA LEU A 216 -4.17 8.31 -17.93
C LEU A 216 -2.99 7.41 -17.61
N LEU A 217 -2.74 7.19 -16.31
CA LEU A 217 -1.74 6.27 -15.80
C LEU A 217 -2.40 5.17 -14.98
N TYR A 218 -1.99 3.94 -15.22
CA TYR A 218 -2.21 2.81 -14.31
C TYR A 218 -0.86 2.28 -13.83
N VAL A 219 -0.73 2.01 -12.53
CA VAL A 219 0.47 1.39 -11.94
C VAL A 219 0.04 0.22 -11.07
N GLY A 220 0.53 -0.98 -11.38
CA GLY A 220 0.24 -2.16 -10.57
C GLY A 220 0.30 -3.49 -11.32
N ARG A 221 -0.01 -4.57 -10.58
CA ARG A 221 -0.13 -5.91 -11.16
C ARG A 221 -1.32 -6.02 -12.09
N LEU A 222 -1.15 -6.70 -13.21
CA LEU A 222 -2.25 -6.98 -14.15
C LEU A 222 -2.93 -8.29 -13.76
N VAL A 223 -3.84 -8.18 -12.78
CA VAL A 223 -4.63 -9.30 -12.21
C VAL A 223 -6.09 -8.89 -12.03
N PRO A 224 -7.08 -9.82 -12.07
CA PRO A 224 -8.51 -9.50 -12.11
C PRO A 224 -8.98 -8.54 -11.01
N ARG A 225 -8.51 -8.72 -9.78
CA ARG A 225 -8.90 -7.85 -8.65
C ARG A 225 -8.51 -6.38 -8.81
N LYS A 226 -7.61 -6.06 -9.75
CA LYS A 226 -7.16 -4.69 -10.03
C LYS A 226 -8.06 -3.96 -11.02
N GLY A 227 -8.92 -4.67 -11.79
CA GLY A 227 -9.99 -4.09 -12.60
C GLY A 227 -9.49 -3.22 -13.75
N VAL A 228 -8.35 -3.56 -14.37
CA VAL A 228 -7.75 -2.75 -15.46
C VAL A 228 -8.67 -2.71 -16.69
N ASP A 229 -9.44 -3.76 -16.93
CA ASP A 229 -10.48 -3.86 -17.94
C ASP A 229 -11.56 -2.76 -17.83
N LEU A 230 -11.85 -2.28 -16.61
CA LEU A 230 -12.77 -1.15 -16.43
C LEU A 230 -12.25 0.14 -17.07
N ILE A 231 -10.92 0.32 -17.16
CA ILE A 231 -10.34 1.46 -17.89
C ILE A 231 -10.68 1.36 -19.36
N ALA A 232 -10.53 0.17 -19.98
CA ALA A 232 -10.88 -0.06 -21.38
C ALA A 232 -12.33 0.31 -21.66
N GLN A 233 -13.26 -0.17 -20.83
CA GLN A 233 -14.68 0.14 -20.94
C GLN A 233 -14.98 1.64 -20.75
N ALA A 234 -14.28 2.33 -19.86
CA ALA A 234 -14.49 3.76 -19.62
C ALA A 234 -13.94 4.62 -20.77
N VAL A 235 -12.73 4.35 -21.25
CA VAL A 235 -12.10 5.13 -22.34
C VAL A 235 -12.81 4.94 -23.67
N THR A 236 -13.42 3.77 -23.91
CA THR A 236 -14.29 3.54 -25.08
C THR A 236 -15.43 4.55 -25.16
N LYS A 237 -15.98 4.99 -24.02
CA LYS A 237 -17.07 5.97 -23.95
C LYS A 237 -16.59 7.41 -24.21
N LEU A 238 -15.31 7.67 -24.03
CA LEU A 238 -14.70 9.01 -24.08
C LEU A 238 -13.88 9.26 -25.35
N ARG A 239 -13.47 8.22 -26.09
CA ARG A 239 -12.52 8.29 -27.21
C ARG A 239 -12.90 9.26 -28.35
N HIS A 240 -14.19 9.53 -28.51
CA HIS A 240 -14.68 10.47 -29.54
C HIS A 240 -14.77 11.92 -29.03
N LYS A 241 -14.59 12.14 -27.74
CA LYS A 241 -14.65 13.46 -27.10
C LYS A 241 -13.26 13.98 -26.69
N ILE A 242 -12.34 13.07 -26.31
CA ILE A 242 -11.04 13.40 -25.71
C ILE A 242 -9.96 12.53 -26.36
N LYS A 243 -8.87 13.14 -26.81
CA LYS A 243 -7.68 12.40 -27.29
C LYS A 243 -6.93 11.82 -26.09
N ILE A 244 -7.29 10.60 -25.72
CA ILE A 244 -6.75 9.93 -24.54
C ILE A 244 -5.50 9.16 -24.89
N GLY A 245 -4.42 9.40 -24.10
CA GLY A 245 -3.28 8.51 -23.97
C GLY A 245 -3.42 7.62 -22.74
N LEU A 246 -3.02 6.36 -22.83
CA LEU A 246 -3.03 5.42 -21.71
C LEU A 246 -1.64 4.82 -21.51
N LEU A 247 -1.10 4.99 -20.31
CA LEU A 247 0.19 4.47 -19.87
C LEU A 247 -0.05 3.41 -18.79
N ILE A 248 0.29 2.17 -19.07
CA ILE A 248 0.16 1.02 -18.17
C ILE A 248 1.54 0.58 -17.71
N VAL A 249 1.82 0.76 -16.41
CA VAL A 249 3.07 0.36 -15.76
C VAL A 249 2.81 -0.82 -14.85
N GLY A 250 3.37 -1.96 -15.21
CA GLY A 250 3.18 -3.20 -14.48
C GLY A 250 3.13 -4.41 -15.39
N ASP A 251 2.97 -5.58 -14.79
CA ASP A 251 2.91 -6.85 -15.50
C ASP A 251 1.96 -7.80 -14.76
N GLY A 252 1.60 -8.90 -15.40
CA GLY A 252 0.75 -9.91 -14.80
C GLY A 252 0.08 -10.83 -15.82
N PRO A 253 -0.65 -11.84 -15.33
CA PRO A 253 -1.26 -12.85 -16.19
C PRO A 253 -2.32 -12.30 -17.16
N GLU A 254 -2.93 -11.13 -16.88
CA GLU A 254 -3.93 -10.52 -17.76
C GLU A 254 -3.34 -9.67 -18.89
N ARG A 255 -2.00 -9.48 -18.93
CA ARG A 255 -1.35 -8.55 -19.87
C ARG A 255 -1.80 -8.75 -21.32
N SER A 256 -1.68 -9.95 -21.86
CA SER A 256 -1.98 -10.22 -23.30
C SER A 256 -3.47 -9.98 -23.64
N ALA A 257 -4.37 -10.30 -22.71
CA ALA A 257 -5.80 -10.04 -22.89
C ALA A 257 -6.09 -8.52 -22.91
N LEU A 258 -5.47 -7.78 -21.99
CA LEU A 258 -5.61 -6.32 -21.91
C LEU A 258 -4.99 -5.62 -23.12
N GLU A 259 -3.81 -6.05 -23.60
CA GLU A 259 -3.21 -5.53 -24.84
C GLU A 259 -4.19 -5.64 -26.03
N SER A 260 -4.78 -6.84 -26.24
CA SER A 260 -5.75 -7.06 -27.30
C SER A 260 -7.03 -6.23 -27.13
N GLU A 261 -7.53 -6.08 -25.90
CA GLU A 261 -8.71 -5.28 -25.60
C GLU A 261 -8.49 -3.79 -25.87
N PHE A 262 -7.38 -3.23 -25.42
CA PHE A 262 -7.06 -1.81 -25.61
C PHE A 262 -6.71 -1.47 -27.07
N ASP A 263 -6.04 -2.36 -27.80
CA ASP A 263 -5.72 -2.18 -29.23
C ASP A 263 -7.00 -2.03 -30.07
N ALA A 264 -8.06 -2.80 -29.74
CA ALA A 264 -9.35 -2.71 -30.40
C ALA A 264 -10.10 -1.37 -30.18
N ILE A 265 -9.74 -0.59 -29.15
CA ILE A 265 -10.41 0.69 -28.85
C ILE A 265 -9.93 1.81 -29.75
N GLY A 266 -8.66 1.79 -30.19
CA GLY A 266 -8.07 2.84 -31.01
C GLY A 266 -7.86 4.15 -30.26
N LEU A 267 -7.14 4.11 -29.14
CA LEU A 267 -6.71 5.29 -28.39
C LEU A 267 -5.69 6.12 -29.18
N GLU A 268 -5.55 7.41 -28.88
CA GLU A 268 -4.53 8.28 -29.49
C GLU A 268 -3.12 7.70 -29.27
N LYS A 269 -2.87 7.18 -28.06
CA LYS A 269 -1.62 6.46 -27.72
C LYS A 269 -1.85 5.46 -26.59
N LEU A 270 -1.29 4.27 -26.75
CA LEU A 270 -1.25 3.22 -25.74
C LEU A 270 0.20 2.78 -25.50
N VAL A 271 0.60 2.69 -24.24
CA VAL A 271 1.93 2.20 -23.84
C VAL A 271 1.83 1.21 -22.69
N PHE A 272 2.25 -0.03 -22.91
CA PHE A 272 2.51 -1.02 -21.89
C PHE A 272 4.01 -1.02 -21.54
N ALA A 273 4.38 -0.33 -20.46
CA ALA A 273 5.77 -0.18 -20.04
C ALA A 273 6.35 -1.43 -19.35
N GLY A 274 5.51 -2.42 -19.05
CA GLY A 274 5.91 -3.60 -18.28
C GLY A 274 6.23 -3.24 -16.82
N PHE A 275 6.82 -4.19 -16.09
CA PHE A 275 7.28 -3.95 -14.73
C PHE A 275 8.41 -2.93 -14.70
N GLN A 276 8.27 -1.93 -13.84
CA GLN A 276 9.30 -0.93 -13.58
C GLN A 276 9.66 -0.92 -12.10
N ASN A 277 10.94 -0.75 -11.81
CA ASN A 277 11.44 -0.59 -10.46
C ASN A 277 11.20 0.84 -9.94
N GLN A 278 11.23 0.99 -8.63
CA GLN A 278 10.83 2.20 -7.92
C GLN A 278 11.63 3.44 -8.35
N SER A 279 12.92 3.28 -8.66
CA SER A 279 13.79 4.37 -9.14
C SER A 279 13.33 4.99 -10.47
N LYS A 280 12.58 4.24 -11.29
CA LYS A 280 12.10 4.70 -12.60
C LYS A 280 10.64 5.17 -12.60
N LEU A 281 9.87 4.84 -11.56
CA LEU A 281 8.44 5.13 -11.52
C LEU A 281 8.13 6.63 -11.57
N SER A 282 8.99 7.47 -11.02
CA SER A 282 8.81 8.92 -10.99
C SER A 282 8.56 9.53 -12.39
N ASP A 283 9.31 9.11 -13.41
CA ASP A 283 9.15 9.61 -14.78
C ASP A 283 7.75 9.28 -15.35
N TYR A 284 7.23 8.10 -15.05
CA TYR A 284 5.89 7.68 -15.50
C TYR A 284 4.78 8.50 -14.82
N TYR A 285 4.90 8.74 -13.51
CA TYR A 285 3.94 9.61 -12.81
C TYR A 285 3.97 11.03 -13.38
N HIS A 286 5.15 11.57 -13.62
CA HIS A 286 5.28 12.95 -14.12
C HIS A 286 4.86 13.14 -15.59
N ALA A 287 4.88 12.08 -16.40
CA ALA A 287 4.35 12.11 -17.77
C ALA A 287 2.82 12.10 -17.82
N ALA A 288 2.16 11.66 -16.74
CA ALA A 288 0.71 11.50 -16.69
C ALA A 288 -0.02 12.76 -16.19
N ASP A 289 -1.31 12.83 -16.49
CA ASP A 289 -2.21 13.87 -15.99
C ASP A 289 -3.04 13.39 -14.81
N VAL A 290 -3.29 12.08 -14.70
CA VAL A 290 -4.08 11.46 -13.62
C VAL A 290 -3.74 9.99 -13.45
N LEU A 291 -3.67 9.52 -12.18
CA LEU A 291 -3.62 8.09 -11.87
C LEU A 291 -5.05 7.52 -11.80
N VAL A 292 -5.27 6.36 -12.41
CA VAL A 292 -6.53 5.60 -12.30
C VAL A 292 -6.29 4.31 -11.51
N VAL A 293 -7.06 4.10 -10.43
CA VAL A 293 -6.95 2.92 -9.56
C VAL A 293 -8.31 2.21 -9.49
N PRO A 294 -8.65 1.36 -10.47
CA PRO A 294 -9.99 0.78 -10.63
C PRO A 294 -10.21 -0.49 -9.81
N SER A 295 -9.39 -0.73 -8.79
CA SER A 295 -9.36 -1.98 -8.03
C SER A 295 -10.69 -2.36 -7.40
N PHE A 296 -11.05 -3.65 -7.48
CA PHE A 296 -12.18 -4.23 -6.74
C PHE A 296 -11.84 -4.51 -5.27
N VAL A 297 -10.56 -4.70 -4.96
CA VAL A 297 -10.05 -4.88 -3.59
C VAL A 297 -8.63 -4.30 -3.51
N GLU A 298 -8.49 -3.23 -2.74
CA GLU A 298 -7.21 -2.59 -2.47
C GLU A 298 -7.17 -2.11 -1.02
N PRO A 299 -6.52 -2.83 -0.10
CA PRO A 299 -6.52 -2.48 1.32
C PRO A 299 -6.04 -1.07 1.60
N TRP A 300 -5.01 -0.60 0.89
CA TRP A 300 -4.54 0.78 0.97
C TRP A 300 -4.35 1.40 -0.41
N GLY A 301 -3.41 0.87 -1.21
CA GLY A 301 -3.09 1.41 -2.53
C GLY A 301 -1.98 2.46 -2.48
N LEU A 302 -0.75 2.04 -2.18
CA LEU A 302 0.41 2.93 -2.08
C LEU A 302 0.71 3.72 -3.36
N VAL A 303 0.26 3.23 -4.52
CA VAL A 303 0.31 3.97 -5.80
C VAL A 303 -0.43 5.31 -5.73
N VAL A 304 -1.43 5.45 -4.86
CA VAL A 304 -2.11 6.74 -4.58
C VAL A 304 -1.14 7.70 -3.90
N ASN A 305 -0.38 7.23 -2.91
CA ASN A 305 0.66 8.03 -2.25
C ASN A 305 1.73 8.47 -3.25
N GLU A 306 2.19 7.56 -4.11
CA GLU A 306 3.20 7.83 -5.15
C GLU A 306 2.74 8.90 -6.14
N ALA A 307 1.51 8.76 -6.67
CA ALA A 307 0.90 9.73 -7.58
C ALA A 307 0.76 11.11 -6.93
N MET A 308 0.24 11.15 -5.70
CA MET A 308 0.03 12.41 -4.99
C MET A 308 1.37 13.05 -4.56
N ALA A 309 2.40 12.27 -4.23
CA ALA A 309 3.75 12.77 -4.02
C ALA A 309 4.33 13.36 -5.32
N SER A 310 4.02 12.76 -6.46
CA SER A 310 4.32 13.32 -7.79
C SER A 310 3.45 14.53 -8.17
N GLY A 311 2.45 14.87 -7.35
CA GLY A 311 1.58 16.03 -7.52
C GLY A 311 0.52 15.87 -8.61
N ILE A 312 0.12 14.63 -8.97
CA ILE A 312 -0.97 14.36 -9.92
C ILE A 312 -2.23 13.89 -9.18
N PRO A 313 -3.42 14.26 -9.68
CA PRO A 313 -4.69 13.82 -9.09
C PRO A 313 -4.92 12.34 -9.31
N VAL A 314 -5.86 11.78 -8.53
CA VAL A 314 -6.18 10.36 -8.55
C VAL A 314 -7.67 10.12 -8.77
N VAL A 315 -8.01 9.20 -9.66
CA VAL A 315 -9.36 8.63 -9.78
C VAL A 315 -9.32 7.20 -9.28
N ALA A 316 -9.91 6.95 -8.11
CA ALA A 316 -9.89 5.64 -7.49
C ALA A 316 -11.29 5.07 -7.25
N SER A 317 -11.41 3.76 -7.22
CA SER A 317 -12.67 3.12 -6.83
C SER A 317 -12.95 3.29 -5.33
N ASP A 318 -14.20 3.14 -4.92
CA ASP A 318 -14.64 3.09 -3.52
C ASP A 318 -14.18 1.82 -2.77
N ARG A 319 -13.30 1.01 -3.39
CA ARG A 319 -12.65 -0.17 -2.81
C ARG A 319 -11.17 0.03 -2.53
N VAL A 320 -10.68 1.24 -2.70
CA VAL A 320 -9.30 1.64 -2.40
C VAL A 320 -9.27 2.31 -1.03
N GLY A 321 -8.57 1.71 -0.06
CA GLY A 321 -8.58 2.16 1.33
C GLY A 321 -8.06 3.59 1.50
N SER A 322 -6.97 3.96 0.83
CA SER A 322 -6.39 5.30 0.88
C SER A 322 -7.30 6.39 0.28
N ALA A 323 -8.28 6.03 -0.56
CA ALA A 323 -9.16 6.99 -1.18
C ALA A 323 -9.96 7.82 -0.15
N TYR A 324 -10.36 7.20 0.96
CA TYR A 324 -11.13 7.85 2.04
C TYR A 324 -10.32 8.85 2.88
N ASP A 325 -9.02 8.76 2.81
CA ASP A 325 -8.09 9.63 3.53
C ASP A 325 -7.48 10.71 2.63
N LEU A 326 -7.19 10.36 1.38
CA LEU A 326 -6.34 11.14 0.49
C LEU A 326 -7.11 11.85 -0.62
N ILE A 327 -8.26 11.30 -1.07
CA ILE A 327 -9.00 11.87 -2.20
C ILE A 327 -10.07 12.85 -1.71
N GLU A 328 -9.93 14.10 -2.12
CA GLU A 328 -10.89 15.18 -1.95
C GLU A 328 -11.39 15.61 -3.33
N PRO A 329 -12.71 15.54 -3.59
CA PRO A 329 -13.28 15.97 -4.87
C PRO A 329 -12.80 17.37 -5.28
N GLU A 330 -12.46 17.55 -6.55
CA GLU A 330 -12.01 18.81 -7.18
C GLU A 330 -10.65 19.33 -6.67
N LYS A 331 -10.09 18.74 -5.60
CA LYS A 331 -8.80 19.16 -5.03
C LYS A 331 -7.68 18.18 -5.30
N THR A 332 -7.93 16.86 -5.06
CA THR A 332 -6.92 15.81 -5.24
C THR A 332 -7.36 14.69 -6.16
N GLY A 333 -8.62 14.71 -6.62
CA GLY A 333 -9.16 13.71 -7.54
C GLY A 333 -10.61 13.35 -7.27
N TYR A 334 -11.01 12.13 -7.64
CA TYR A 334 -12.38 11.67 -7.50
C TYR A 334 -12.46 10.20 -7.11
N ILE A 335 -13.54 9.84 -6.40
CA ILE A 335 -13.88 8.44 -6.09
C ILE A 335 -15.05 8.02 -6.98
N PHE A 336 -14.99 6.82 -7.55
CA PHE A 336 -16.06 6.22 -8.33
C PHE A 336 -16.48 4.86 -7.76
N LYS A 337 -17.65 4.36 -8.15
CA LYS A 337 -18.17 3.07 -7.69
C LYS A 337 -17.43 1.92 -8.38
N ALA A 338 -16.84 1.02 -7.62
CA ALA A 338 -16.12 -0.14 -8.16
C ALA A 338 -17.02 -0.99 -9.09
N GLY A 339 -16.46 -1.40 -10.22
CA GLY A 339 -17.18 -2.16 -11.25
C GLY A 339 -18.08 -1.32 -12.16
N ASP A 340 -18.19 -0.01 -11.95
CA ASP A 340 -19.03 0.88 -12.76
C ASP A 340 -18.17 1.71 -13.72
N SER A 341 -18.07 1.24 -14.96
CA SER A 341 -17.30 1.92 -16.02
C SER A 341 -17.93 3.26 -16.48
N PHE A 342 -19.23 3.47 -16.28
CA PHE A 342 -19.86 4.78 -16.55
C PHE A 342 -19.47 5.80 -15.48
N SER A 343 -19.49 5.39 -14.21
CA SER A 343 -19.01 6.21 -13.11
C SER A 343 -17.53 6.57 -13.30
N LEU A 344 -16.69 5.61 -13.70
CA LEU A 344 -15.28 5.87 -14.01
C LEU A 344 -15.12 6.86 -15.16
N ALA A 345 -15.83 6.65 -16.29
CA ALA A 345 -15.77 7.55 -17.44
C ALA A 345 -16.15 8.98 -17.05
N LYS A 346 -17.24 9.15 -16.28
CA LYS A 346 -17.66 10.47 -15.78
C LYS A 346 -16.56 11.14 -14.93
N LYS A 347 -15.85 10.37 -14.07
CA LYS A 347 -14.77 10.94 -13.26
C LYS A 347 -13.53 11.31 -14.08
N ILE A 348 -13.22 10.55 -15.13
CA ILE A 348 -12.15 10.90 -16.07
C ILE A 348 -12.53 12.18 -16.84
N GLU A 349 -13.79 12.31 -17.31
CA GLU A 349 -14.30 13.53 -17.97
C GLU A 349 -14.20 14.75 -17.04
N GLN A 350 -14.58 14.62 -15.76
CA GLN A 350 -14.40 15.69 -14.75
C GLN A 350 -12.94 16.09 -14.56
N VAL A 351 -12.00 15.13 -14.58
CA VAL A 351 -10.56 15.46 -14.53
C VAL A 351 -10.13 16.24 -15.76
N PHE A 352 -10.62 15.87 -16.94
CA PHE A 352 -10.34 16.60 -18.19
C PHE A 352 -10.88 18.03 -18.14
N GLU A 353 -12.13 18.23 -17.71
CA GLU A 353 -12.75 19.55 -17.55
C GLU A 353 -11.95 20.42 -16.55
N MET A 354 -11.56 19.85 -15.40
CA MET A 354 -10.70 20.53 -14.43
C MET A 354 -9.36 20.95 -15.06
N LYS A 355 -8.74 20.07 -15.85
CA LYS A 355 -7.47 20.37 -16.52
C LYS A 355 -7.60 21.51 -17.54
N GLN A 356 -8.73 21.60 -18.25
CA GLN A 356 -9.01 22.69 -19.20
C GLN A 356 -9.34 24.04 -18.50
N GLY A 357 -9.78 23.98 -17.24
CA GLY A 357 -10.12 25.15 -16.42
C GLY A 357 -8.98 25.56 -15.48
N LEU A 358 -9.29 25.59 -14.17
CA LEU A 358 -8.36 26.02 -13.12
C LEU A 358 -7.21 25.03 -12.86
N GLY A 359 -7.39 23.76 -13.23
CA GLY A 359 -6.46 22.69 -12.96
C GLY A 359 -6.44 22.24 -11.51
N PHE A 360 -5.73 21.14 -11.26
CA PHE A 360 -5.45 20.68 -9.91
C PHE A 360 -4.18 21.35 -9.36
N SER A 361 -4.24 21.83 -8.12
CA SER A 361 -3.07 22.41 -7.46
C SER A 361 -2.08 21.32 -7.06
N ARG A 362 -0.97 21.20 -7.79
CA ARG A 362 0.12 20.26 -7.52
C ARG A 362 0.62 20.37 -6.08
N SER A 363 0.85 21.59 -5.60
CA SER A 363 1.34 21.86 -4.23
C SER A 363 0.30 21.45 -3.16
N TYR A 364 -0.98 21.60 -3.44
CA TYR A 364 -2.04 21.13 -2.54
C TYR A 364 -2.04 19.60 -2.43
N ILE A 365 -1.97 18.90 -3.56
CA ILE A 365 -1.91 17.43 -3.62
C ILE A 365 -0.70 16.91 -2.83
N GLN A 366 0.48 17.47 -3.05
CA GLN A 366 1.71 17.09 -2.36
C GLN A 366 1.64 17.35 -0.86
N ARG A 367 1.09 18.50 -0.45
CA ARG A 367 0.88 18.83 0.98
C ARG A 367 -0.12 17.87 1.64
N LYS A 368 -1.16 17.44 0.93
CA LYS A 368 -2.12 16.47 1.46
C LYS A 368 -1.47 15.12 1.78
N VAL A 369 -0.63 14.61 0.91
CA VAL A 369 0.05 13.31 1.10
C VAL A 369 1.26 13.40 2.03
N SER A 370 1.81 14.58 2.31
CA SER A 370 2.95 14.73 3.22
C SER A 370 2.65 14.25 4.65
N ASN A 371 1.37 14.29 5.06
CA ASN A 371 0.91 13.70 6.31
C ASN A 371 0.93 12.17 6.34
N TYR A 372 1.25 11.52 5.20
CA TYR A 372 1.40 10.07 5.04
C TYR A 372 2.85 9.77 4.66
N SER A 373 3.77 10.18 5.52
CA SER A 373 5.20 10.06 5.35
C SER A 373 5.82 9.03 6.31
N ILE A 374 7.06 8.62 6.02
CA ILE A 374 7.85 7.76 6.91
C ILE A 374 8.00 8.43 8.28
N GLN A 375 8.21 9.73 8.33
CA GLN A 375 8.35 10.51 9.56
C GLN A 375 7.08 10.45 10.43
N GLU A 376 5.90 10.56 9.81
CA GLU A 376 4.62 10.40 10.54
C GLU A 376 4.43 8.97 11.06
N ALA A 377 4.81 7.97 10.29
CA ALA A 377 4.80 6.59 10.76
C ALA A 377 5.74 6.40 11.96
N VAL A 378 6.96 6.96 11.93
CA VAL A 378 7.91 6.93 13.06
C VAL A 378 7.33 7.64 14.28
N ARG A 379 6.66 8.78 14.12
CA ARG A 379 5.96 9.48 15.23
C ARG A 379 4.91 8.58 15.88
N GLY A 380 4.11 7.89 15.06
CA GLY A 380 3.09 6.96 15.56
C GLY A 380 3.69 5.80 16.36
N PHE A 381 4.77 5.18 15.87
CA PHE A 381 5.51 4.15 16.60
C PHE A 381 6.09 4.71 17.91
N SER A 382 6.71 5.88 17.87
CA SER A 382 7.31 6.53 19.05
C SER A 382 6.26 6.88 20.11
N ALA A 383 5.07 7.34 19.70
CA ALA A 383 3.97 7.61 20.59
C ALA A 383 3.45 6.33 21.27
N ALA A 384 3.29 5.25 20.49
CA ALA A 384 2.90 3.95 21.01
C ALA A 384 3.90 3.40 22.03
N MET A 385 5.20 3.52 21.76
CA MET A 385 6.26 3.09 22.66
C MET A 385 6.26 3.89 23.98
N LYS A 386 6.09 5.22 23.91
CA LYS A 386 5.98 6.07 25.10
C LYS A 386 4.78 5.69 25.96
N TYR A 387 3.63 5.48 25.32
CA TYR A 387 2.41 5.06 26.01
C TYR A 387 2.62 3.76 26.79
N VAL A 388 3.17 2.74 26.16
CA VAL A 388 3.41 1.43 26.81
C VAL A 388 4.44 1.53 27.92
N SER A 389 5.49 2.35 27.77
CA SER A 389 6.49 2.55 28.83
C SER A 389 5.88 3.25 30.07
N SER A 390 4.92 4.16 29.88
CA SER A 390 4.24 4.83 31.01
C SER A 390 3.24 3.93 31.75
N GLU A 391 2.66 2.95 31.05
CA GLU A 391 1.75 1.96 31.67
C GLU A 391 2.51 0.89 32.47
N SER A 392 3.82 0.71 32.19
CA SER A 392 4.66 -0.30 32.85
C SER A 392 5.42 0.25 34.09
N SER A 393 5.35 1.56 34.31
CA SER A 393 5.90 2.29 35.47
C SER A 393 4.87 2.45 36.55
#